data_5099094688f4f5951a6fdc145b9c6395
#
_entry.id   5099094688f4f5951a6fdc145b9c6395
#
_cell.length_a   1.000
_cell.length_b   1.000
_cell.length_c   1.000
_cell.angle_alpha   90.00
_cell.angle_beta   90.00
_cell.angle_gamma   90.00
#
_symmetry.space_group_name_H-M   'P 1'
#
loop_
_entity.id
_entity.type
_entity.pdbx_description
1 polymer ?
#
loop_
_entity_poly.entity_id
_entity_poly.type
_entity_poly.pdbx_seq_one_letter_code
_entity_poly.pdbx_strand_id
1 'polypeptide(L)'
;MKYIQADINVSRAGIEPVISALLAVGITDTVVEDPADIADLLNKKNDYDWDYIDESVLELENEKPKVTVFLEDDEAGRALLEKLQVAVEALKIQAEAGFFGKETDLGSLSVDISVEDDSEWKDNWKAYFKPSKIGNTIVVKPTWEEYEPKEGEKVIEIDPGMAFGTG
;
A
#
# COMPACT_ATOMS: atom_id res chain seq x y z
N MET A 1 -0.14 -2.62 -15.35
CA MET A 1 -0.36 -4.01 -14.90
C MET A 1 -1.54 -3.96 -13.94
N LYS A 2 -2.44 -4.94 -14.00
CA LYS A 2 -3.61 -4.94 -13.12
C LYS A 2 -3.37 -5.85 -11.94
N TYR A 3 -3.77 -5.37 -10.77
CA TYR A 3 -3.68 -6.11 -9.52
C TYR A 3 -5.05 -6.22 -8.88
N ILE A 4 -5.28 -7.36 -8.27
CA ILE A 4 -6.42 -7.59 -7.41
C ILE A 4 -5.96 -7.26 -5.98
N GLN A 5 -6.60 -6.30 -5.37
CA GLN A 5 -6.44 -6.01 -3.95
C GLN A 5 -7.57 -6.69 -3.18
N ALA A 6 -7.24 -7.45 -2.17
CA ALA A 6 -8.19 -8.09 -1.27
C ALA A 6 -7.92 -7.63 0.17
N ASP A 7 -8.84 -6.86 0.72
CA ASP A 7 -8.79 -6.35 2.07
C ASP A 7 -9.64 -7.23 2.98
N ILE A 8 -9.01 -7.84 3.98
CA ILE A 8 -9.67 -8.70 4.97
C ILE A 8 -9.84 -7.89 6.24
N ASN A 9 -11.07 -7.58 6.60
CA ASN A 9 -11.39 -6.81 7.79
C ASN A 9 -11.31 -7.71 9.03
N VAL A 10 -10.46 -7.35 9.95
CA VAL A 10 -10.17 -8.16 11.16
C VAL A 10 -10.25 -7.30 12.42
N SER A 11 -10.28 -7.97 13.58
CA SER A 11 -9.86 -7.36 14.84
C SER A 11 -8.36 -7.55 15.00
N ARG A 12 -7.75 -6.91 15.99
CA ARG A 12 -6.34 -7.15 16.33
C ARG A 12 -6.05 -8.63 16.64
N ALA A 13 -6.97 -9.32 17.31
CA ALA A 13 -6.86 -10.75 17.59
C ALA A 13 -7.00 -11.63 16.34
N GLY A 14 -7.60 -11.11 15.26
CA GLY A 14 -7.79 -11.80 13.99
C GLY A 14 -6.60 -11.73 13.05
N ILE A 15 -5.63 -10.82 13.25
CA ILE A 15 -4.50 -10.62 12.36
C ILE A 15 -3.69 -11.90 12.18
N GLU A 16 -3.16 -12.47 13.25
CA GLU A 16 -2.32 -13.67 13.22
C GLU A 16 -3.05 -14.92 12.68
N PRO A 17 -4.31 -15.23 13.09
CA PRO A 17 -5.08 -16.31 12.49
C PRO A 17 -5.27 -16.15 10.98
N VAL A 18 -5.56 -14.93 10.50
CA VAL A 18 -5.72 -14.67 9.06
C VAL A 18 -4.41 -14.86 8.32
N ILE A 19 -3.30 -14.30 8.80
CA ILE A 19 -1.98 -14.49 8.19
C ILE A 19 -1.65 -15.98 8.10
N SER A 20 -1.87 -16.74 9.18
CA SER A 20 -1.62 -18.17 9.21
C SER A 20 -2.47 -18.96 8.19
N ALA A 21 -3.74 -18.59 8.04
CA ALA A 21 -4.63 -19.19 7.04
C ALA A 21 -4.20 -18.86 5.60
N LEU A 22 -3.73 -17.65 5.35
CA LEU A 22 -3.22 -17.22 4.04
C LEU A 22 -1.92 -17.94 3.68
N LEU A 23 -1.00 -18.07 4.63
CA LEU A 23 0.23 -18.85 4.45
C LEU A 23 -0.05 -20.30 4.09
N ALA A 24 -1.06 -20.92 4.72
CA ALA A 24 -1.44 -22.31 4.45
C ALA A 24 -1.93 -22.53 3.00
N VAL A 25 -2.46 -21.52 2.35
CA VAL A 25 -2.91 -21.58 0.94
C VAL A 25 -1.88 -21.04 -0.05
N GLY A 26 -0.69 -20.66 0.43
CA GLY A 26 0.45 -20.25 -0.40
C GLY A 26 0.54 -18.73 -0.64
N ILE A 27 -0.18 -17.92 0.12
CA ILE A 27 -0.09 -16.46 0.08
C ILE A 27 0.87 -16.02 1.18
N THR A 28 2.04 -15.52 0.78
CA THR A 28 3.14 -15.13 1.68
C THR A 28 3.25 -13.64 1.90
N ASP A 29 2.83 -12.86 0.90
CA ASP A 29 2.98 -11.41 0.90
C ASP A 29 1.68 -10.77 1.36
N THR A 30 1.70 -10.26 2.58
CA THR A 30 0.54 -9.60 3.22
C THR A 30 0.97 -8.26 3.80
N VAL A 31 0.10 -7.28 3.68
CA VAL A 31 0.24 -5.97 4.34
C VAL A 31 -0.73 -5.92 5.51
N VAL A 32 -0.22 -5.61 6.68
CA VAL A 32 -1.05 -5.47 7.89
C VAL A 32 -1.17 -3.99 8.21
N GLU A 33 -2.38 -3.52 8.35
CA GLU A 33 -2.69 -2.18 8.83
C GLU A 33 -3.38 -2.32 10.20
N ASP A 34 -2.65 -1.97 11.27
CA ASP A 34 -3.17 -1.92 12.62
C ASP A 34 -3.10 -0.47 13.14
N PRO A 35 -4.24 0.21 13.33
CA PRO A 35 -4.26 1.58 13.87
C PRO A 35 -3.58 1.73 15.23
N ALA A 36 -3.50 0.66 16.02
CA ALA A 36 -2.78 0.69 17.29
C ALA A 36 -1.27 0.92 17.12
N ASP A 37 -0.69 0.46 16.02
CA ASP A 37 0.74 0.70 15.72
C ASP A 37 1.00 2.19 15.46
N ILE A 38 0.03 2.90 14.89
CA ILE A 38 0.08 4.34 14.66
C ILE A 38 0.00 5.07 16.00
N ALA A 39 -0.91 4.68 16.88
CA ALA A 39 -1.02 5.24 18.22
C ALA A 39 0.27 5.05 19.04
N ASP A 40 0.90 3.88 18.93
CA ASP A 40 2.18 3.58 19.56
C ASP A 40 3.31 4.44 18.97
N LEU A 41 3.31 4.68 17.66
CA LEU A 41 4.27 5.57 16.99
C LEU A 41 4.12 7.02 17.46
N LEU A 42 2.89 7.51 17.57
CA LEU A 42 2.58 8.85 18.06
C LEU A 42 2.97 9.07 19.52
N ASN A 43 2.93 8.01 20.33
CA ASN A 43 3.29 8.04 21.75
C ASN A 43 4.80 7.89 22.00
N LYS A 44 5.58 7.42 21.02
CA LYS A 44 7.04 7.37 21.11
C LYS A 44 7.61 8.78 20.96
N LYS A 45 8.02 9.37 22.08
CA LYS A 45 8.74 10.66 22.12
C LYS A 45 10.24 10.40 22.34
N ASN A 46 10.93 9.95 21.30
CA ASN A 46 12.39 9.86 21.31
C ASN A 46 13.00 10.99 20.48
N ASP A 47 14.17 11.50 20.88
CA ASP A 47 14.88 12.62 20.21
C ASP A 47 15.31 12.30 18.74
N TYR A 48 15.10 11.08 18.28
CA TYR A 48 15.41 10.60 16.92
C TYR A 48 14.16 10.24 16.11
N ASP A 49 12.96 10.50 16.64
CA ASP A 49 11.71 10.23 15.95
C ASP A 49 11.40 11.36 14.94
N TRP A 50 10.61 11.07 13.95
CA TRP A 50 10.30 11.97 12.85
C TRP A 50 9.66 13.26 13.34
N ASP A 51 10.19 14.40 12.90
CA ASP A 51 9.69 15.73 13.24
C ASP A 51 8.33 16.06 12.61
N TYR A 52 7.88 15.27 11.64
CA TYR A 52 6.65 15.49 10.90
C TYR A 52 5.91 14.17 10.65
N ILE A 53 4.65 14.15 11.03
CA ILE A 53 3.69 13.08 10.70
C ILE A 53 2.63 13.69 9.81
N ASP A 54 2.43 13.12 8.62
CA ASP A 54 1.42 13.57 7.68
C ASP A 54 0.01 13.41 8.28
N GLU A 55 -0.89 14.37 8.01
CA GLU A 55 -2.27 14.34 8.51
C GLU A 55 -3.02 13.09 8.05
N SER A 56 -2.68 12.55 6.88
CA SER A 56 -3.27 11.30 6.36
C SER A 56 -2.99 10.09 7.26
N VAL A 57 -1.88 10.08 7.99
CA VAL A 57 -1.54 9.02 8.95
C VAL A 57 -2.42 9.10 10.19
N LEU A 58 -2.83 10.32 10.59
CA LEU A 58 -3.73 10.53 11.73
C LEU A 58 -5.15 10.07 11.44
N GLU A 59 -5.59 10.12 10.17
CA GLU A 59 -6.91 9.63 9.77
C GLU A 59 -7.01 8.11 9.93
N LEU A 60 -5.90 7.38 9.77
CA LEU A 60 -5.83 5.93 9.93
C LEU A 60 -6.03 5.46 11.39
N GLU A 61 -5.86 6.33 12.39
CA GLU A 61 -6.11 5.99 13.80
C GLU A 61 -7.55 5.56 14.07
N ASN A 62 -8.50 6.01 13.25
CA ASN A 62 -9.92 5.67 13.38
C ASN A 62 -10.35 4.49 12.51
N GLU A 63 -9.47 3.91 11.72
CA GLU A 63 -9.78 2.76 10.89
C GLU A 63 -9.77 1.46 11.70
N LYS A 64 -10.37 0.42 11.13
CA LYS A 64 -10.32 -0.93 11.72
C LYS A 64 -9.10 -1.65 11.18
N PRO A 65 -8.50 -2.54 11.99
CA PRO A 65 -7.40 -3.38 11.49
C PRO A 65 -7.82 -4.16 10.26
N LYS A 66 -6.91 -4.25 9.29
CA LYS A 66 -7.11 -5.06 8.09
C LYS A 66 -5.84 -5.74 7.64
N VAL A 67 -5.99 -6.86 6.96
CA VAL A 67 -4.92 -7.57 6.27
C VAL A 67 -5.18 -7.48 4.78
N THR A 68 -4.26 -6.87 4.05
CA THR A 68 -4.36 -6.66 2.61
C THR A 68 -3.45 -7.62 1.86
N VAL A 69 -3.97 -8.19 0.79
CA VAL A 69 -3.24 -9.07 -0.15
C VAL A 69 -3.31 -8.46 -1.54
N PHE A 70 -2.18 -8.42 -2.22
CA PHE A 70 -2.10 -8.00 -3.62
C PHE A 70 -1.78 -9.22 -4.49
N LEU A 71 -2.61 -9.48 -5.49
CA LEU A 71 -2.47 -10.57 -6.43
C LEU A 71 -2.41 -10.02 -7.86
N GLU A 72 -1.69 -10.67 -8.75
CA GLU A 72 -1.76 -10.31 -10.17
C GLU A 72 -3.16 -10.63 -10.73
N ASP A 73 -3.71 -9.77 -11.61
CA ASP A 73 -5.00 -10.04 -12.27
C ASP A 73 -4.80 -10.98 -13.46
N ASP A 74 -4.40 -12.20 -13.15
CA ASP A 74 -4.23 -13.31 -14.08
C ASP A 74 -4.94 -14.58 -13.57
N GLU A 75 -4.80 -15.69 -14.29
CA GLU A 75 -5.43 -16.96 -13.92
C GLU A 75 -4.90 -17.49 -12.56
N ALA A 76 -3.60 -17.34 -12.30
CA ALA A 76 -2.97 -17.80 -11.07
C ALA A 76 -3.42 -16.95 -9.87
N GLY A 77 -3.45 -15.63 -10.03
CA GLY A 77 -3.91 -14.71 -8.98
C GLY A 77 -5.38 -14.89 -8.64
N ARG A 78 -6.22 -15.13 -9.64
CA ARG A 78 -7.65 -15.44 -9.41
C ARG A 78 -7.85 -16.78 -8.70
N ALA A 79 -7.05 -17.79 -9.02
CA ALA A 79 -7.07 -19.06 -8.30
C ALA A 79 -6.61 -18.91 -6.84
N LEU A 80 -5.63 -18.04 -6.58
CA LEU A 80 -5.22 -17.70 -5.21
C LEU A 80 -6.31 -16.92 -4.48
N LEU A 81 -7.01 -16.01 -5.13
CA LEU A 81 -8.14 -15.29 -4.56
C LEU A 81 -9.26 -16.22 -4.11
N GLU A 82 -9.60 -17.21 -4.93
CA GLU A 82 -10.60 -18.24 -4.55
C GLU A 82 -10.14 -19.02 -3.31
N LYS A 83 -8.86 -19.43 -3.25
CA LYS A 83 -8.30 -20.10 -2.07
C LYS A 83 -8.33 -19.20 -0.83
N LEU A 84 -8.01 -17.89 -0.98
CA LEU A 84 -8.10 -16.91 0.08
C LEU A 84 -9.53 -16.85 0.64
N GLN A 85 -10.53 -16.72 -0.22
CA GLN A 85 -11.92 -16.65 0.19
C GLN A 85 -12.36 -17.91 0.97
N VAL A 86 -11.99 -19.09 0.48
CA VAL A 86 -12.27 -20.37 1.15
C VAL A 86 -11.56 -20.44 2.50
N ALA A 87 -10.31 -20.01 2.59
CA ALA A 87 -9.54 -20.02 3.84
C ALA A 87 -10.12 -19.08 4.89
N VAL A 88 -10.52 -17.87 4.47
CA VAL A 88 -11.15 -16.90 5.38
C VAL A 88 -12.52 -17.38 5.86
N GLU A 89 -13.33 -17.98 4.98
CA GLU A 89 -14.62 -18.54 5.36
C GLU A 89 -14.47 -19.72 6.33
N ALA A 90 -13.48 -20.60 6.10
CA ALA A 90 -13.16 -21.69 7.03
C ALA A 90 -12.75 -21.14 8.41
N LEU A 91 -11.96 -20.06 8.42
CA LEU A 91 -11.55 -19.40 9.65
C LEU A 91 -12.73 -18.82 10.42
N LYS A 92 -13.69 -18.23 9.70
CA LYS A 92 -14.92 -17.69 10.27
C LYS A 92 -15.76 -18.78 10.95
N ILE A 93 -15.94 -19.91 10.26
CA ILE A 93 -16.64 -21.07 10.81
C ILE A 93 -15.92 -21.59 12.09
N GLN A 94 -14.60 -21.65 12.09
CA GLN A 94 -13.81 -22.06 13.27
C GLN A 94 -13.98 -21.08 14.43
N ALA A 95 -13.99 -19.77 14.15
CA ALA A 95 -14.22 -18.75 15.16
C ALA A 95 -15.60 -18.87 15.79
N GLU A 96 -16.65 -19.04 14.97
CA GLU A 96 -18.03 -19.24 15.42
C GLU A 96 -18.18 -20.54 16.26
N ALA A 97 -17.42 -21.57 15.92
CA ALA A 97 -17.35 -22.81 16.70
C ALA A 97 -16.57 -22.68 18.02
N GLY A 98 -15.95 -21.53 18.29
CA GLY A 98 -15.20 -21.27 19.52
C GLY A 98 -13.80 -21.86 19.52
N PHE A 99 -13.23 -22.21 18.36
CA PHE A 99 -11.89 -22.81 18.25
C PHE A 99 -10.78 -21.90 18.84
N PHE A 100 -10.93 -20.59 18.71
CA PHE A 100 -9.99 -19.59 19.24
C PHE A 100 -10.34 -19.12 20.66
N GLY A 101 -11.35 -19.71 21.29
CA GLY A 101 -11.90 -19.30 22.60
C GLY A 101 -13.25 -18.57 22.42
N LYS A 102 -14.14 -18.80 23.36
CA LYS A 102 -15.54 -18.29 23.28
C LYS A 102 -15.63 -16.77 23.35
N GLU A 103 -14.61 -16.10 23.88
CA GLU A 103 -14.57 -14.63 24.04
C GLU A 103 -13.65 -13.94 23.01
N THR A 104 -13.02 -14.73 22.13
CA THR A 104 -12.10 -14.19 21.12
C THR A 104 -12.89 -13.77 19.88
N ASP A 105 -12.93 -12.47 19.63
CA ASP A 105 -13.51 -11.90 18.44
C ASP A 105 -12.39 -11.64 17.40
N LEU A 106 -12.47 -12.31 16.27
CA LEU A 106 -11.50 -12.14 15.15
C LEU A 106 -11.86 -10.98 14.22
N GLY A 107 -12.95 -10.27 14.48
CA GLY A 107 -13.51 -9.25 13.60
C GLY A 107 -14.53 -9.82 12.61
N SER A 108 -14.93 -9.02 11.65
CA SER A 108 -15.99 -9.41 10.67
C SER A 108 -15.52 -10.50 9.72
N LEU A 109 -14.20 -10.61 9.47
CA LEU A 109 -13.61 -11.47 8.45
C LEU A 109 -14.27 -11.29 7.06
N SER A 110 -14.77 -10.08 6.78
CA SER A 110 -15.26 -9.72 5.46
C SER A 110 -14.08 -9.45 4.52
N VAL A 111 -14.24 -9.84 3.27
CA VAL A 111 -13.22 -9.63 2.22
C VAL A 111 -13.77 -8.63 1.23
N ASP A 112 -13.13 -7.48 1.13
CA ASP A 112 -13.42 -6.46 0.14
C ASP A 112 -12.41 -6.58 -1.00
N ILE A 113 -12.91 -6.66 -2.24
CA ILE A 113 -12.07 -6.89 -3.42
C ILE A 113 -12.17 -5.70 -4.35
N SER A 114 -11.03 -5.14 -4.73
CA SER A 114 -10.90 -4.14 -5.79
C SER A 114 -9.88 -4.58 -6.85
N VAL A 115 -10.01 -4.02 -8.04
CA VAL A 115 -9.01 -4.20 -9.10
C VAL A 115 -8.39 -2.85 -9.38
N GLU A 116 -7.09 -2.78 -9.12
CA GLU A 116 -6.31 -1.58 -9.32
C GLU A 116 -5.48 -1.71 -10.61
N ASP A 117 -5.39 -0.62 -11.36
CA ASP A 117 -4.54 -0.53 -12.55
C ASP A 117 -3.38 0.42 -12.28
N ASP A 118 -2.16 -0.11 -12.26
CA ASP A 118 -0.96 0.70 -12.04
C ASP A 118 -0.63 1.64 -13.21
N SER A 119 -1.31 1.48 -14.36
CA SER A 119 -1.08 2.31 -15.53
C SER A 119 -1.40 3.78 -15.28
N GLU A 120 -2.42 4.07 -14.49
CA GLU A 120 -2.77 5.45 -14.12
C GLU A 120 -1.75 6.04 -13.13
N TRP A 121 -1.27 5.24 -12.20
CA TRP A 121 -0.29 5.67 -11.20
C TRP A 121 1.10 5.84 -11.79
N LYS A 122 1.47 4.97 -12.73
CA LYS A 122 2.78 4.94 -13.38
C LYS A 122 3.13 6.24 -14.12
N ASP A 123 2.13 6.96 -14.59
CA ASP A 123 2.31 8.19 -15.35
C ASP A 123 1.91 9.46 -14.57
N ASN A 124 1.13 9.33 -13.49
CA ASN A 124 0.68 10.48 -12.69
C ASN A 124 1.84 11.28 -12.09
N TRP A 125 2.92 10.63 -11.66
CA TRP A 125 4.09 11.32 -11.13
C TRP A 125 4.78 12.20 -12.16
N LYS A 126 4.69 11.87 -13.47
CA LYS A 126 5.26 12.65 -14.56
C LYS A 126 4.66 14.06 -14.62
N ALA A 127 3.41 14.22 -14.23
CA ALA A 127 2.72 15.51 -14.21
C ALA A 127 3.32 16.51 -13.21
N TYR A 128 4.00 16.01 -12.18
CA TYR A 128 4.63 16.83 -11.15
C TYR A 128 6.06 17.27 -11.54
N PHE A 129 6.68 16.60 -12.49
CA PHE A 129 8.01 16.96 -12.98
C PHE A 129 7.93 18.00 -14.10
N LYS A 130 8.16 19.24 -13.74
CA LYS A 130 8.17 20.38 -14.66
C LYS A 130 9.60 20.87 -14.87
N PRO A 131 9.87 21.53 -16.01
CA PRO A 131 11.16 22.17 -16.22
C PRO A 131 11.54 23.09 -15.07
N SER A 132 12.71 22.88 -14.48
CA SER A 132 13.22 23.64 -13.34
C SER A 132 14.50 24.36 -13.72
N LYS A 133 14.58 25.65 -13.36
CA LYS A 133 15.78 26.45 -13.59
C LYS A 133 16.70 26.37 -12.39
N ILE A 134 17.95 25.95 -12.63
CA ILE A 134 19.00 25.85 -11.62
C ILE A 134 20.00 26.99 -11.88
N GLY A 135 20.06 27.93 -10.96
CA GLY A 135 20.86 29.13 -11.14
C GLY A 135 20.35 29.99 -12.28
N ASN A 136 21.28 30.64 -13.03
CA ASN A 136 20.92 31.60 -14.06
C ASN A 136 20.94 31.04 -15.50
N THR A 137 21.60 29.89 -15.72
CA THR A 137 21.93 29.39 -17.05
C THR A 137 21.56 27.95 -17.33
N ILE A 138 21.21 27.17 -16.31
CA ILE A 138 20.88 25.75 -16.47
C ILE A 138 19.39 25.54 -16.27
N VAL A 139 18.76 24.82 -17.20
CA VAL A 139 17.39 24.37 -17.08
C VAL A 139 17.39 22.84 -17.16
N VAL A 140 16.83 22.20 -16.15
CA VAL A 140 16.64 20.75 -16.14
C VAL A 140 15.18 20.47 -16.48
N LYS A 141 14.94 19.67 -17.49
CA LYS A 141 13.60 19.25 -17.88
C LYS A 141 13.50 17.73 -18.06
N PRO A 142 12.35 17.12 -17.78
CA PRO A 142 12.12 15.74 -18.18
C PRO A 142 11.96 15.61 -19.70
N THR A 143 12.19 14.41 -20.23
CA THR A 143 12.12 14.13 -21.68
C THR A 143 10.74 14.35 -22.27
N TRP A 144 9.67 14.24 -21.49
CA TRP A 144 8.27 14.40 -21.91
C TRP A 144 7.72 15.84 -21.86
N GLU A 145 8.52 16.79 -21.35
CA GLU A 145 8.14 18.21 -21.33
C GLU A 145 8.84 18.96 -22.45
N GLU A 146 8.13 19.86 -23.10
CA GLU A 146 8.71 20.79 -24.06
C GLU A 146 9.18 22.05 -23.35
N TYR A 147 10.35 22.55 -23.73
CA TYR A 147 10.91 23.80 -23.21
C TYR A 147 11.72 24.51 -24.26
N GLU A 148 11.39 25.78 -24.52
CA GLU A 148 12.15 26.64 -25.39
C GLU A 148 13.22 27.41 -24.59
N PRO A 149 14.51 27.11 -24.81
CA PRO A 149 15.59 27.77 -24.07
C PRO A 149 15.69 29.26 -24.46
N LYS A 150 15.88 30.11 -23.47
CA LYS A 150 16.19 31.51 -23.66
C LYS A 150 17.67 31.69 -23.97
N GLU A 151 18.03 32.88 -24.49
CA GLU A 151 19.41 33.20 -24.82
C GLU A 151 20.33 33.01 -23.60
N GLY A 152 21.36 32.18 -23.74
CA GLY A 152 22.30 31.85 -22.68
C GLY A 152 21.90 30.68 -21.76
N GLU A 153 20.73 30.07 -21.94
CA GLU A 153 20.32 28.90 -21.20
C GLU A 153 20.83 27.59 -21.82
N LYS A 154 21.25 26.69 -20.99
CA LYS A 154 21.61 25.31 -21.34
C LYS A 154 20.56 24.36 -20.78
N VAL A 155 19.94 23.57 -21.62
CA VAL A 155 18.92 22.61 -21.24
C VAL A 155 19.56 21.25 -21.03
N ILE A 156 19.33 20.67 -19.85
CA ILE A 156 19.67 19.28 -19.52
C ILE A 156 18.37 18.49 -19.52
N GLU A 157 18.31 17.51 -20.39
CA GLU A 157 17.18 16.62 -20.49
C GLU A 157 17.43 15.35 -19.66
N ILE A 158 16.49 15.00 -18.81
CA ILE A 158 16.58 13.85 -17.91
C ILE A 158 15.38 12.94 -18.10
N ASP A 159 15.64 11.65 -18.24
CA ASP A 159 14.63 10.60 -18.09
C ASP A 159 14.96 9.82 -16.81
N PRO A 160 14.36 10.20 -15.66
CA PRO A 160 14.66 9.55 -14.38
C PRO A 160 14.17 8.11 -14.34
N GLY A 161 13.31 7.68 -15.27
CA GLY A 161 12.68 6.37 -15.20
C GLY A 161 11.93 6.18 -13.87
N MET A 162 11.94 4.96 -13.35
CA MET A 162 11.43 4.65 -11.99
C MET A 162 12.55 4.59 -10.96
N ALA A 163 13.66 5.30 -11.19
CA ALA A 163 14.78 5.33 -10.25
C ALA A 163 14.42 6.14 -9.00
N PHE A 164 14.76 5.57 -7.85
CA PHE A 164 14.58 6.24 -6.57
C PHE A 164 15.66 7.32 -6.40
N GLY A 165 15.23 8.53 -6.12
CA GLY A 165 16.12 9.65 -5.89
C GLY A 165 16.28 10.55 -7.13
N THR A 166 15.64 11.67 -7.10
CA THR A 166 15.69 12.68 -8.16
C THR A 166 16.67 13.84 -7.86
N GLY A 167 17.56 13.63 -6.91
CA GLY A 167 18.58 14.58 -6.49
C GLY A 167 18.15 15.46 -5.34
#